data_d617d2b98fcd4afa90baf7ce00310b9b
#
_entry.id   d617d2b98fcd4afa90baf7ce00310b9b
#
_cell.length_a   1.000
_cell.length_b   1.000
_cell.length_c   1.000
_cell.angle_alpha   90.00
_cell.angle_beta   90.00
_cell.angle_gamma   90.00
#
_symmetry.space_group_name_H-M   'P 1'
#
loop_
_entity.id
_entity.type
_entity.pdbx_description
1 polymer ?
#
loop_
_entity_poly.entity_id
_entity_poly.type
_entity_poly.pdbx_seq_one_letter_code
_entity_poly.pdbx_strand_id
1 'polypeptide(L)'
;MGLRRWLTIFLLSLSIVAQANQSYSKHQVLYLMQAGHVSKGIQLYQKLKEDNLKHDFPILEQMGYILLNQGAKSGDEECQLLSMYGAGMAGTLESMDIYQMGMESPNPMTQMATIHFLTEIQDDRAEELLLKAFSSPYLLIRLEAAYALAIRKSLSATGLIDSLMQRLPPPMYVYFPDLFAMIGTADAMGVLQRLMGNRILNVRLASFLAAAKFRRDDFIGDIRTSLTHSDEAELETCAAAVGFLQDSHSIPALKKLSESKSPNVKLAACRSLILLGEQKYQDKIMESAASKNPLAINLLTNLPNTESLLAKLACDYNFHTRVNAALALLKKRDTRAVPTLMRLLIHDEKDLGLEPMTSLGHSLTAWKVIPSCTQYAKKTERDIPSITLAVREQILQDALELPEESFLAIAEKVFDEKQNDLIPLLIHLLENLKTEKAIQLLQRESRRAGAPFIRTYCHLALYRLRIEGPHRETLFKWIEEKKDHEMIHFRPMLPWTEKNVTSQFQLTPEETSRLLIEAYVTLADQHDPEGIDILLSAILEGNEKNRYALAGLLLKSIQ
;
A
#
# COMPACT_ATOMS: atom_id res chain seq x y z
N MET A 1 47.85 31.88 45.68
CA MET A 1 46.40 31.62 45.55
C MET A 1 45.73 32.50 44.52
N GLY A 2 46.23 33.66 44.13
CA GLY A 2 45.59 34.56 43.17
C GLY A 2 45.57 34.09 41.72
N LEU A 3 46.67 33.52 41.20
CA LEU A 3 46.81 33.18 39.79
C LEU A 3 45.85 32.07 39.33
N ARG A 4 45.58 31.04 40.17
CA ARG A 4 44.61 29.97 39.88
C ARG A 4 43.15 30.48 39.79
N ARG A 5 42.77 31.44 40.63
CA ARG A 5 41.42 32.08 40.57
C ARG A 5 41.22 32.88 39.30
N TRP A 6 42.25 33.63 38.88
CA TRP A 6 42.20 34.39 37.63
C TRP A 6 42.11 33.51 36.39
N LEU A 7 42.83 32.39 36.37
CA LEU A 7 42.78 31.39 35.28
C LEU A 7 41.39 30.73 35.18
N THR A 8 40.78 30.41 36.33
CA THR A 8 39.43 29.82 36.36
C THR A 8 38.34 30.81 35.90
N ILE A 9 38.45 32.07 36.30
CA ILE A 9 37.52 33.13 35.85
C ILE A 9 37.69 33.41 34.35
N PHE A 10 38.90 33.42 33.84
CA PHE A 10 39.21 33.60 32.43
C PHE A 10 38.71 32.42 31.57
N LEU A 11 38.90 31.19 32.03
CA LEU A 11 38.35 29.99 31.37
C LEU A 11 36.80 29.97 31.41
N LEU A 12 36.18 30.37 32.52
CA LEU A 12 34.73 30.51 32.63
C LEU A 12 34.19 31.62 31.71
N SER A 13 34.87 32.77 31.63
CA SER A 13 34.47 33.84 30.71
C SER A 13 34.62 33.45 29.24
N LEU A 14 35.68 32.74 28.88
CA LEU A 14 35.88 32.18 27.54
C LEU A 14 34.78 31.15 27.19
N SER A 15 34.41 30.28 28.14
CA SER A 15 33.33 29.32 27.92
C SER A 15 31.94 29.99 27.77
N ILE A 16 31.69 31.05 28.54
CA ILE A 16 30.44 31.85 28.41
C ILE A 16 30.38 32.58 27.08
N VAL A 17 31.50 33.18 26.64
CA VAL A 17 31.56 33.87 25.32
C VAL A 17 31.44 32.88 24.17
N ALA A 18 32.04 31.70 24.28
CA ALA A 18 31.91 30.64 23.29
C ALA A 18 30.45 30.11 23.21
N GLN A 19 29.80 29.88 24.35
CA GLN A 19 28.39 29.50 24.41
C GLN A 19 27.46 30.58 23.87
N ALA A 20 27.73 31.86 24.17
CA ALA A 20 26.95 32.99 23.64
C ALA A 20 27.10 33.13 22.12
N ASN A 21 28.28 32.99 21.55
CA ASN A 21 28.52 33.02 20.12
C ASN A 21 27.85 31.81 19.42
N GLN A 22 27.91 30.62 20.03
CA GLN A 22 27.26 29.44 19.49
C GLN A 22 25.73 29.56 19.50
N SER A 23 25.17 30.12 20.58
CA SER A 23 23.72 30.41 20.65
C SER A 23 23.29 31.43 19.60
N TYR A 24 24.07 32.48 19.38
CA TYR A 24 23.79 33.47 18.37
C TYR A 24 23.81 32.91 16.95
N SER A 25 24.81 32.06 16.64
CA SER A 25 24.90 31.38 15.34
C SER A 25 23.73 30.42 15.08
N LYS A 26 23.25 29.70 16.10
CA LYS A 26 22.07 28.84 16.01
C LYS A 26 20.80 29.60 15.67
N HIS A 27 20.54 30.70 16.36
CA HIS A 27 19.40 31.58 16.04
C HIS A 27 19.50 32.18 14.64
N GLN A 28 20.71 32.45 14.16
CA GLN A 28 20.92 32.96 12.81
C GLN A 28 20.59 31.92 11.74
N VAL A 29 20.92 30.64 11.96
CA VAL A 29 20.50 29.54 11.05
C VAL A 29 18.99 29.53 10.90
N LEU A 30 18.26 29.45 12.00
CA LEU A 30 16.80 29.40 12.00
C LEU A 30 16.15 30.65 11.39
N TYR A 31 16.72 31.84 11.69
CA TYR A 31 16.26 33.07 11.09
C TYR A 31 16.40 33.07 9.56
N LEU A 32 17.56 32.60 9.04
CA LEU A 32 17.76 32.50 7.58
C LEU A 32 16.80 31.52 6.95
N MET A 33 16.55 30.38 7.60
CA MET A 33 15.58 29.39 7.14
C MET A 33 14.16 29.98 7.09
N GLN A 34 13.73 30.66 8.18
CA GLN A 34 12.40 31.29 8.25
C GLN A 34 12.22 32.42 7.22
N ALA A 35 13.29 33.18 6.93
CA ALA A 35 13.30 34.22 5.90
C ALA A 35 13.33 33.68 4.46
N GLY A 36 13.29 32.35 4.25
CA GLY A 36 13.34 31.72 2.92
C GLY A 36 14.76 31.60 2.33
N HIS A 37 15.80 32.00 3.07
CA HIS A 37 17.19 31.86 2.64
C HIS A 37 17.76 30.48 2.97
N VAL A 38 17.07 29.42 2.49
CA VAL A 38 17.34 28.01 2.82
C VAL A 38 18.80 27.65 2.60
N SER A 39 19.36 27.94 1.42
CA SER A 39 20.76 27.61 1.09
C SER A 39 21.76 28.24 2.07
N LYS A 40 21.57 29.52 2.45
CA LYS A 40 22.44 30.18 3.41
C LYS A 40 22.29 29.61 4.82
N GLY A 41 21.06 29.24 5.20
CA GLY A 41 20.79 28.61 6.49
C GLY A 41 21.50 27.26 6.63
N ILE A 42 21.39 26.38 5.61
CA ILE A 42 22.05 25.08 5.59
C ILE A 42 23.59 25.22 5.57
N GLN A 43 24.13 26.10 4.73
CA GLN A 43 25.58 26.35 4.71
C GLN A 43 26.11 26.84 6.05
N LEU A 44 25.38 27.71 6.74
CA LEU A 44 25.75 28.16 8.08
C LEU A 44 25.66 27.02 9.10
N TYR A 45 24.64 26.15 9.00
CA TYR A 45 24.52 24.96 9.84
C TYR A 45 25.69 23.99 9.63
N GLN A 46 26.09 23.72 8.38
CA GLN A 46 27.22 22.86 8.05
C GLN A 46 28.53 23.36 8.69
N LYS A 47 28.78 24.66 8.66
CA LYS A 47 29.93 25.27 9.37
C LYS A 47 29.86 25.04 10.89
N LEU A 48 28.68 25.24 11.49
CA LEU A 48 28.48 24.97 12.92
C LEU A 48 28.71 23.50 13.28
N LYS A 49 28.30 22.57 12.38
CA LYS A 49 28.56 21.14 12.55
C LYS A 49 30.05 20.82 12.49
N GLU A 50 30.79 21.39 11.53
CA GLU A 50 32.24 21.23 11.41
C GLU A 50 32.96 21.69 12.68
N ASP A 51 32.59 22.83 13.26
CA ASP A 51 33.12 23.36 14.49
C ASP A 51 32.87 22.45 15.71
N ASN A 52 31.70 21.78 15.73
CA ASN A 52 31.24 20.94 16.84
C ASN A 52 31.53 19.44 16.64
N LEU A 53 31.94 19.01 15.45
CA LEU A 53 32.21 17.63 15.05
C LEU A 53 30.99 16.68 15.18
N LYS A 54 29.79 17.20 15.32
CA LYS A 54 28.55 16.43 15.43
C LYS A 54 27.32 17.25 15.02
N HIS A 55 26.25 16.55 14.62
CA HIS A 55 24.97 17.17 14.35
C HIS A 55 24.29 17.70 15.61
N ASP A 56 23.59 18.83 15.47
CA ASP A 56 22.70 19.42 16.48
C ASP A 56 21.25 19.07 16.11
N PHE A 57 20.72 17.99 16.67
CA PHE A 57 19.39 17.46 16.33
C PHE A 57 18.27 18.45 16.61
N PRO A 58 18.26 19.22 17.73
CA PRO A 58 17.24 20.26 17.94
C PRO A 58 17.20 21.34 16.86
N ILE A 59 18.34 21.70 16.26
CA ILE A 59 18.36 22.65 15.13
C ILE A 59 17.84 21.98 13.87
N LEU A 60 18.28 20.77 13.56
CA LEU A 60 17.79 20.01 12.40
C LEU A 60 16.30 19.79 12.45
N GLU A 61 15.75 19.51 13.61
CA GLU A 61 14.33 19.38 13.83
C GLU A 61 13.57 20.67 13.47
N GLN A 62 14.02 21.81 14.00
CA GLN A 62 13.40 23.10 13.67
C GLN A 62 13.56 23.46 12.18
N MET A 63 14.73 23.18 11.58
CA MET A 63 14.95 23.38 10.14
C MET A 63 13.96 22.54 9.30
N GLY A 64 13.76 21.27 9.67
CA GLY A 64 12.81 20.37 9.03
C GLY A 64 11.38 20.94 9.08
N TYR A 65 10.88 21.32 10.25
CA TYR A 65 9.55 21.91 10.38
C TYR A 65 9.39 23.26 9.67
N ILE A 66 10.42 24.10 9.64
CA ILE A 66 10.38 25.36 8.87
C ILE A 66 10.18 25.05 7.38
N LEU A 67 10.92 24.09 6.82
CA LEU A 67 10.80 23.72 5.42
C LEU A 67 9.41 23.12 5.12
N LEU A 68 8.93 22.20 5.95
CA LEU A 68 7.58 21.63 5.76
C LEU A 68 6.50 22.72 5.78
N ASN A 69 6.57 23.68 6.72
CA ASN A 69 5.64 24.79 6.77
C ASN A 69 5.74 25.71 5.55
N GLN A 70 6.94 25.93 5.01
CA GLN A 70 7.12 26.72 3.79
C GLN A 70 6.50 26.01 2.57
N GLY A 71 6.70 24.70 2.44
CA GLY A 71 6.08 23.91 1.38
C GLY A 71 4.56 23.90 1.46
N ALA A 72 4.01 23.66 2.65
CA ALA A 72 2.57 23.67 2.89
C ALA A 72 1.91 25.02 2.56
N LYS A 73 2.62 26.13 2.73
CA LYS A 73 2.16 27.51 2.42
C LYS A 73 2.51 27.97 1.00
N SER A 74 3.17 27.13 0.21
CA SER A 74 3.56 27.46 -1.16
C SER A 74 2.33 27.69 -2.05
N GLY A 75 2.46 28.59 -3.02
CA GLY A 75 1.47 28.71 -4.11
C GLY A 75 1.58 27.60 -5.18
N ASP A 76 2.62 26.77 -5.12
CA ASP A 76 2.83 25.62 -6.01
C ASP A 76 2.20 24.37 -5.38
N GLU A 77 1.21 23.77 -6.08
CA GLU A 77 0.47 22.59 -5.61
C GLU A 77 1.38 21.37 -5.39
N GLU A 78 2.44 21.23 -6.19
CA GLU A 78 3.41 20.15 -6.06
C GLU A 78 4.24 20.31 -4.80
N CYS A 79 4.67 21.53 -4.46
CA CYS A 79 5.36 21.82 -3.21
C CYS A 79 4.47 21.52 -1.99
N GLN A 80 3.16 21.88 -2.07
CA GLN A 80 2.21 21.51 -1.01
C GLN A 80 2.11 19.99 -0.84
N LEU A 81 1.97 19.27 -1.94
CA LEU A 81 1.87 17.81 -1.92
C LEU A 81 3.15 17.16 -1.36
N LEU A 82 4.33 17.61 -1.78
CA LEU A 82 5.61 17.13 -1.27
C LEU A 82 5.77 17.42 0.23
N SER A 83 5.26 18.55 0.70
CA SER A 83 5.23 18.87 2.14
C SER A 83 4.32 17.92 2.92
N MET A 84 3.16 17.54 2.38
CA MET A 84 2.29 16.53 3.01
C MET A 84 2.97 15.17 3.09
N TYR A 85 3.64 14.73 2.02
CA TYR A 85 4.44 13.49 2.05
C TYR A 85 5.58 13.58 3.07
N GLY A 86 6.28 14.72 3.13
CA GLY A 86 7.32 14.95 4.13
C GLY A 86 6.78 14.84 5.57
N ALA A 87 5.66 15.50 5.85
CA ALA A 87 4.99 15.43 7.16
C ALA A 87 4.57 13.99 7.50
N GLY A 88 4.02 13.26 6.51
CA GLY A 88 3.65 11.85 6.65
C GLY A 88 4.84 10.94 6.95
N MET A 89 5.96 11.14 6.25
CA MET A 89 7.20 10.38 6.48
C MET A 89 7.85 10.69 7.84
N ALA A 90 7.74 11.93 8.32
CA ALA A 90 8.17 12.31 9.67
C ALA A 90 7.32 11.63 10.76
N GLY A 91 6.02 11.46 10.52
CA GLY A 91 5.12 10.72 11.41
C GLY A 91 4.93 11.34 12.80
N THR A 92 5.12 12.67 12.94
CA THR A 92 5.09 13.36 14.23
C THR A 92 3.78 14.10 14.45
N LEU A 93 3.38 14.26 15.72
CA LEU A 93 2.18 15.04 16.08
C LEU A 93 2.36 16.55 15.85
N GLU A 94 3.59 17.04 15.83
CA GLU A 94 3.95 18.42 15.50
C GLU A 94 3.58 18.77 14.06
N SER A 95 3.39 17.76 13.19
CA SER A 95 2.94 17.95 11.81
C SER A 95 1.45 18.27 11.66
N MET A 96 0.65 18.29 12.74
CA MET A 96 -0.80 18.49 12.67
C MET A 96 -1.21 19.82 12.00
N ASP A 97 -0.45 20.89 12.23
CA ASP A 97 -0.74 22.19 11.57
C ASP A 97 -0.50 22.13 10.05
N ILE A 98 0.45 21.29 9.61
CA ILE A 98 0.74 21.02 8.19
C ILE A 98 -0.42 20.23 7.58
N TYR A 99 -0.93 19.20 8.26
CA TYR A 99 -2.10 18.44 7.79
C TYR A 99 -3.36 19.33 7.74
N GLN A 100 -3.53 20.26 8.67
CA GLN A 100 -4.63 21.21 8.57
C GLN A 100 -4.53 22.04 7.28
N MET A 101 -3.35 22.57 6.95
CA MET A 101 -3.12 23.29 5.69
C MET A 101 -3.35 22.39 4.47
N GLY A 102 -2.96 21.12 4.53
CA GLY A 102 -3.21 20.15 3.48
C GLY A 102 -4.71 19.90 3.24
N MET A 103 -5.51 19.84 4.29
CA MET A 103 -6.98 19.71 4.18
C MET A 103 -7.64 20.98 3.63
N GLU A 104 -7.05 22.14 3.84
CA GLU A 104 -7.53 23.45 3.33
C GLU A 104 -7.04 23.73 1.90
N SER A 105 -6.13 22.91 1.35
CA SER A 105 -5.64 23.05 -0.03
C SER A 105 -6.76 22.91 -1.06
N PRO A 106 -6.79 23.73 -2.11
CA PRO A 106 -7.75 23.59 -3.20
C PRO A 106 -7.49 22.34 -4.06
N ASN A 107 -6.29 21.74 -3.97
CA ASN A 107 -5.91 20.57 -4.74
C ASN A 107 -6.44 19.28 -4.08
N PRO A 108 -7.32 18.50 -4.76
CA PRO A 108 -7.86 17.26 -4.20
C PRO A 108 -6.78 16.19 -3.95
N MET A 109 -5.66 16.20 -4.68
CA MET A 109 -4.56 15.25 -4.45
C MET A 109 -3.86 15.54 -3.11
N THR A 110 -3.67 16.81 -2.76
CA THR A 110 -3.12 17.22 -1.47
C THR A 110 -4.07 16.84 -0.33
N GLN A 111 -5.39 17.09 -0.48
CA GLN A 111 -6.40 16.66 0.50
C GLN A 111 -6.40 15.13 0.68
N MET A 112 -6.31 14.37 -0.42
CA MET A 112 -6.29 12.90 -0.38
C MET A 112 -5.05 12.36 0.34
N ALA A 113 -3.85 12.88 0.02
CA ALA A 113 -2.62 12.52 0.72
C ALA A 113 -2.72 12.84 2.22
N THR A 114 -3.30 13.98 2.57
CA THR A 114 -3.52 14.38 3.96
C THR A 114 -4.45 13.42 4.69
N ILE A 115 -5.58 13.03 4.08
CA ILE A 115 -6.52 12.04 4.66
C ILE A 115 -5.80 10.71 4.93
N HIS A 116 -4.98 10.27 3.98
CA HIS A 116 -4.22 9.02 4.13
C HIS A 116 -3.35 9.04 5.40
N PHE A 117 -2.56 10.10 5.60
CA PHE A 117 -1.72 10.20 6.80
C PHE A 117 -2.53 10.40 8.09
N LEU A 118 -3.59 11.23 8.06
CA LEU A 118 -4.49 11.42 9.21
C LEU A 118 -5.18 10.12 9.65
N THR A 119 -5.39 9.17 8.74
CA THR A 119 -5.99 7.87 9.07
C THR A 119 -5.15 7.08 10.05
N GLU A 120 -3.82 7.17 9.94
CA GLU A 120 -2.86 6.44 10.78
C GLU A 120 -2.59 7.12 12.13
N ILE A 121 -2.84 8.42 12.25
CA ILE A 121 -2.52 9.21 13.45
C ILE A 121 -3.62 9.04 14.50
N GLN A 122 -3.27 8.54 15.69
CA GLN A 122 -4.18 8.37 16.81
C GLN A 122 -4.21 9.65 17.69
N ASP A 123 -4.88 10.70 17.19
CA ASP A 123 -5.04 11.99 17.85
C ASP A 123 -6.45 12.54 17.56
N ASP A 124 -7.07 13.24 18.51
CA ASP A 124 -8.42 13.78 18.37
C ASP A 124 -8.48 14.86 17.27
N ARG A 125 -7.42 15.65 17.11
CA ARG A 125 -7.33 16.66 16.05
C ARG A 125 -7.35 16.03 14.65
N ALA A 126 -6.75 14.82 14.50
CA ALA A 126 -6.82 14.10 13.24
C ALA A 126 -8.26 13.69 12.91
N GLU A 127 -9.03 13.23 13.91
CA GLU A 127 -10.45 12.93 13.73
C GLU A 127 -11.26 14.19 13.39
N GLU A 128 -11.01 15.32 14.04
CA GLU A 128 -11.67 16.59 13.73
C GLU A 128 -11.41 17.04 12.29
N LEU A 129 -10.18 16.91 11.79
CA LEU A 129 -9.84 17.26 10.41
C LEU A 129 -10.52 16.32 9.41
N LEU A 130 -10.59 15.02 9.71
CA LEU A 130 -11.33 14.04 8.88
C LEU A 130 -12.83 14.34 8.87
N LEU A 131 -13.43 14.76 9.99
CA LEU A 131 -14.83 15.19 10.04
C LEU A 131 -15.07 16.44 9.20
N LYS A 132 -14.16 17.43 9.22
CA LYS A 132 -14.23 18.61 8.39
C LYS A 132 -14.18 18.30 6.88
N ALA A 133 -13.52 17.18 6.49
CA ALA A 133 -13.43 16.77 5.09
C ALA A 133 -14.79 16.49 4.44
N PHE A 134 -15.86 16.22 5.20
CA PHE A 134 -17.22 16.12 4.68
C PHE A 134 -17.75 17.43 4.06
N SER A 135 -17.14 18.56 4.35
CA SER A 135 -17.46 19.85 3.72
C SER A 135 -16.72 20.07 2.39
N SER A 136 -15.81 19.18 1.99
CA SER A 136 -15.06 19.31 0.73
C SER A 136 -16.01 19.36 -0.48
N PRO A 137 -15.74 20.20 -1.49
CA PRO A 137 -16.52 20.22 -2.73
C PRO A 137 -16.37 18.90 -3.53
N TYR A 138 -15.28 18.16 -3.32
CA TYR A 138 -14.96 16.94 -4.04
C TYR A 138 -15.62 15.72 -3.39
N LEU A 139 -16.45 15.00 -4.17
CA LEU A 139 -17.11 13.79 -3.68
C LEU A 139 -16.11 12.73 -3.23
N LEU A 140 -15.02 12.54 -3.99
CA LEU A 140 -13.99 11.56 -3.67
C LEU A 140 -13.38 11.82 -2.28
N ILE A 141 -13.06 13.07 -1.96
CA ILE A 141 -12.52 13.46 -0.65
C ILE A 141 -13.50 13.11 0.48
N ARG A 142 -14.80 13.37 0.28
CA ARG A 142 -15.84 13.00 1.27
C ARG A 142 -15.94 11.48 1.47
N LEU A 143 -15.80 10.70 0.40
CA LEU A 143 -15.82 9.22 0.47
C LEU A 143 -14.56 8.68 1.15
N GLU A 144 -13.39 9.22 0.84
CA GLU A 144 -12.13 8.84 1.51
C GLU A 144 -12.16 9.18 3.00
N ALA A 145 -12.69 10.35 3.37
CA ALA A 145 -12.88 10.71 4.77
C ALA A 145 -13.86 9.76 5.49
N ALA A 146 -14.95 9.37 4.83
CA ALA A 146 -15.89 8.39 5.36
C ALA A 146 -15.22 7.05 5.63
N TYR A 147 -14.38 6.57 4.71
CA TYR A 147 -13.62 5.35 4.85
C TYR A 147 -12.57 5.46 5.98
N ALA A 148 -11.81 6.54 6.04
CA ALA A 148 -10.84 6.80 7.09
C ALA A 148 -11.48 6.79 8.49
N LEU A 149 -12.60 7.48 8.66
CA LEU A 149 -13.34 7.52 9.92
C LEU A 149 -13.96 6.17 10.28
N ALA A 150 -14.38 5.38 9.29
CA ALA A 150 -14.87 4.03 9.52
C ALA A 150 -13.75 3.09 10.01
N ILE A 151 -12.54 3.15 9.42
CA ILE A 151 -11.37 2.41 9.91
C ILE A 151 -11.04 2.80 11.36
N ARG A 152 -11.08 4.07 11.68
CA ARG A 152 -10.86 4.60 13.04
C ARG A 152 -11.99 4.29 14.01
N LYS A 153 -13.11 3.72 13.52
CA LYS A 153 -14.33 3.43 14.28
C LYS A 153 -14.88 4.67 15.00
N SER A 154 -14.83 5.81 14.31
CA SER A 154 -15.30 7.09 14.85
C SER A 154 -16.77 7.04 15.24
N LEU A 155 -17.06 7.38 16.50
CA LEU A 155 -18.43 7.43 17.01
C LEU A 155 -19.23 8.57 16.38
N SER A 156 -18.57 9.64 15.98
CA SER A 156 -19.18 10.87 15.44
C SER A 156 -19.51 10.78 13.95
N ALA A 157 -18.97 9.76 13.25
CA ALA A 157 -19.03 9.72 11.79
C ALA A 157 -20.35 9.19 11.22
N THR A 158 -21.10 8.36 11.98
CA THR A 158 -22.27 7.63 11.46
C THR A 158 -23.30 8.54 10.78
N GLY A 159 -23.69 9.64 11.43
CA GLY A 159 -24.68 10.57 10.88
C GLY A 159 -24.20 11.31 9.62
N LEU A 160 -22.90 11.65 9.57
CA LEU A 160 -22.31 12.31 8.40
C LEU A 160 -22.23 11.35 7.21
N ILE A 161 -21.84 10.09 7.45
CA ILE A 161 -21.77 9.04 6.41
C ILE A 161 -23.18 8.73 5.89
N ASP A 162 -24.18 8.59 6.75
CA ASP A 162 -25.57 8.38 6.33
C ASP A 162 -26.09 9.57 5.51
N SER A 163 -25.82 10.81 5.95
CA SER A 163 -26.18 12.01 5.21
C SER A 163 -25.49 12.10 3.85
N LEU A 164 -24.22 11.70 3.75
CA LEU A 164 -23.48 11.62 2.49
C LEU A 164 -24.13 10.60 1.56
N MET A 165 -24.40 9.40 2.05
CA MET A 165 -25.04 8.32 1.29
C MET A 165 -26.38 8.77 0.72
N GLN A 166 -27.26 9.41 1.52
CA GLN A 166 -28.59 9.83 1.08
C GLN A 166 -28.58 10.90 -0.01
N ARG A 167 -27.45 11.61 -0.21
CA ARG A 167 -27.28 12.58 -1.30
C ARG A 167 -26.82 11.94 -2.61
N LEU A 168 -26.50 10.66 -2.59
CA LEU A 168 -26.03 9.92 -3.77
C LEU A 168 -27.19 9.17 -4.44
N PRO A 169 -27.03 8.82 -5.72
CA PRO A 169 -27.99 7.92 -6.39
C PRO A 169 -28.08 6.58 -5.65
N PRO A 170 -29.28 6.02 -5.45
CA PRO A 170 -29.49 4.80 -4.68
C PRO A 170 -28.63 3.59 -5.08
N PRO A 171 -28.24 3.36 -6.36
CA PRO A 171 -27.31 2.30 -6.72
C PRO A 171 -25.92 2.43 -6.07
N MET A 172 -25.50 3.64 -5.72
CA MET A 172 -24.21 3.87 -5.05
C MET A 172 -24.23 3.50 -3.56
N TYR A 173 -25.39 3.20 -2.98
CA TYR A 173 -25.47 2.77 -1.57
C TYR A 173 -24.72 1.47 -1.30
N VAL A 174 -24.40 0.72 -2.34
CA VAL A 174 -23.61 -0.52 -2.26
C VAL A 174 -22.21 -0.34 -1.63
N TYR A 175 -21.66 0.87 -1.65
CA TYR A 175 -20.33 1.18 -1.09
C TYR A 175 -20.34 1.46 0.43
N PHE A 176 -21.51 1.59 1.06
CA PHE A 176 -21.62 2.05 2.44
C PHE A 176 -21.79 0.95 3.51
N PRO A 177 -22.34 -0.24 3.22
CA PRO A 177 -22.54 -1.27 4.24
C PRO A 177 -21.28 -1.65 5.01
N ASP A 178 -20.12 -1.77 4.31
CA ASP A 178 -18.83 -2.04 4.93
C ASP A 178 -18.45 -0.96 5.95
N LEU A 179 -18.71 0.33 5.63
CA LEU A 179 -18.37 1.45 6.51
C LEU A 179 -19.17 1.38 7.83
N PHE A 180 -20.48 1.17 7.76
CA PHE A 180 -21.32 1.03 8.95
C PHE A 180 -20.97 -0.22 9.73
N ALA A 181 -20.70 -1.34 9.05
CA ALA A 181 -20.28 -2.56 9.69
C ALA A 181 -18.91 -2.42 10.40
N MET A 182 -17.97 -1.65 9.85
CA MET A 182 -16.69 -1.33 10.50
C MET A 182 -16.88 -0.49 11.77
N ILE A 183 -17.66 0.57 11.69
CA ILE A 183 -17.93 1.46 12.84
C ILE A 183 -18.57 0.66 13.99
N GLY A 184 -19.66 -0.06 13.73
CA GLY A 184 -20.25 -1.00 14.68
C GLY A 184 -20.97 -0.39 15.87
N THR A 185 -21.28 0.92 15.86
CA THR A 185 -22.13 1.56 16.87
C THR A 185 -23.61 1.17 16.69
N ALA A 186 -24.43 1.33 17.72
CA ALA A 186 -25.86 1.05 17.62
C ALA A 186 -26.54 1.81 16.46
N ASP A 187 -26.18 3.09 16.28
CA ASP A 187 -26.70 3.91 15.18
C ASP A 187 -26.25 3.38 13.81
N ALA A 188 -24.96 3.01 13.68
CA ALA A 188 -24.43 2.42 12.45
C ALA A 188 -25.09 1.07 12.13
N MET A 189 -25.35 0.25 13.16
CA MET A 189 -26.08 -1.01 13.00
C MET A 189 -27.54 -0.77 12.58
N GLY A 190 -28.20 0.26 13.10
CA GLY A 190 -29.55 0.66 12.64
C GLY A 190 -29.58 1.05 11.16
N VAL A 191 -28.54 1.75 10.67
CA VAL A 191 -28.40 2.06 9.23
C VAL A 191 -28.16 0.79 8.43
N LEU A 192 -27.26 -0.09 8.87
CA LEU A 192 -26.95 -1.35 8.18
C LEU A 192 -28.20 -2.24 8.06
N GLN A 193 -29.02 -2.33 9.12
CA GLN A 193 -30.30 -3.07 9.10
C GLN A 193 -31.27 -2.49 8.07
N ARG A 194 -31.36 -1.16 7.99
CA ARG A 194 -32.18 -0.49 6.97
C ARG A 194 -31.70 -0.82 5.54
N LEU A 195 -30.37 -0.92 5.34
CA LEU A 195 -29.77 -1.29 4.05
C LEU A 195 -30.03 -2.76 3.69
N MET A 196 -30.11 -3.67 4.66
CA MET A 196 -30.50 -5.07 4.44
C MET A 196 -31.94 -5.19 3.91
N GLY A 197 -32.83 -4.25 4.25
CA GLY A 197 -34.18 -4.15 3.71
C GLY A 197 -34.32 -3.30 2.45
N ASN A 198 -33.22 -2.89 1.81
CA ASN A 198 -33.26 -2.00 0.65
C ASN A 198 -33.94 -2.64 -0.57
N ARG A 199 -34.61 -1.83 -1.39
CA ARG A 199 -35.29 -2.29 -2.62
C ARG A 199 -34.29 -2.78 -3.69
N ILE A 200 -33.07 -2.21 -3.73
CA ILE A 200 -32.02 -2.57 -4.68
C ILE A 200 -31.30 -3.82 -4.18
N LEU A 201 -31.36 -4.89 -4.96
CA LEU A 201 -30.78 -6.19 -4.60
C LEU A 201 -29.30 -6.06 -4.20
N ASN A 202 -28.46 -5.42 -5.02
CA ASN A 202 -27.02 -5.31 -4.74
C ASN A 202 -26.69 -4.60 -3.42
N VAL A 203 -27.55 -3.67 -2.97
CA VAL A 203 -27.41 -3.01 -1.66
C VAL A 203 -27.68 -4.00 -0.52
N ARG A 204 -28.73 -4.85 -0.66
CA ARG A 204 -29.01 -5.91 0.32
C ARG A 204 -27.86 -6.91 0.39
N LEU A 205 -27.39 -7.39 -0.78
CA LEU A 205 -26.29 -8.35 -0.87
C LEU A 205 -25.03 -7.81 -0.17
N ALA A 206 -24.64 -6.56 -0.49
CA ALA A 206 -23.50 -5.90 0.16
C ALA A 206 -23.68 -5.79 1.68
N SER A 207 -24.92 -5.54 2.13
CA SER A 207 -25.21 -5.43 3.58
C SER A 207 -25.08 -6.77 4.31
N PHE A 208 -25.56 -7.86 3.71
CA PHE A 208 -25.39 -9.21 4.29
C PHE A 208 -23.92 -9.63 4.31
N LEU A 209 -23.17 -9.34 3.24
CA LEU A 209 -21.72 -9.63 3.20
C LEU A 209 -20.94 -8.78 4.20
N ALA A 210 -21.28 -7.51 4.35
CA ALA A 210 -20.66 -6.64 5.35
C ALA A 210 -20.91 -7.16 6.78
N ALA A 211 -22.14 -7.56 7.10
CA ALA A 211 -22.45 -8.16 8.40
C ALA A 211 -21.62 -9.43 8.65
N ALA A 212 -21.51 -10.30 7.66
CA ALA A 212 -20.70 -11.52 7.76
C ALA A 212 -19.21 -11.22 7.90
N LYS A 213 -18.66 -10.30 7.08
CA LYS A 213 -17.25 -9.90 7.06
C LYS A 213 -16.78 -9.30 8.39
N PHE A 214 -17.62 -8.47 8.99
CA PHE A 214 -17.32 -7.78 10.26
C PHE A 214 -17.92 -8.46 11.48
N ARG A 215 -18.41 -9.72 11.35
CA ARG A 215 -18.97 -10.57 12.41
C ARG A 215 -20.04 -9.87 13.22
N ARG A 216 -21.03 -9.30 12.52
CA ARG A 216 -22.19 -8.65 13.13
C ARG A 216 -23.29 -9.69 13.39
N ASP A 217 -23.14 -10.44 14.48
CA ASP A 217 -24.02 -11.55 14.85
C ASP A 217 -25.46 -11.12 15.14
N ASP A 218 -25.66 -9.84 15.46
CA ASP A 218 -26.98 -9.22 15.68
C ASP A 218 -27.94 -9.42 14.49
N PHE A 219 -27.40 -9.59 13.28
CA PHE A 219 -28.19 -9.75 12.06
C PHE A 219 -28.42 -11.20 11.61
N ILE A 220 -27.99 -12.18 12.40
CA ILE A 220 -28.19 -13.60 12.06
C ILE A 220 -29.67 -13.91 11.81
N GLY A 221 -30.58 -13.33 12.59
CA GLY A 221 -32.04 -13.49 12.43
C GLY A 221 -32.56 -13.02 11.08
N ASP A 222 -32.13 -11.82 10.68
CA ASP A 222 -32.52 -11.21 9.37
C ASP A 222 -31.94 -12.03 8.20
N ILE A 223 -30.66 -12.42 8.28
CA ILE A 223 -30.00 -13.24 7.26
C ILE A 223 -30.65 -14.61 7.14
N ARG A 224 -31.00 -15.24 8.26
CA ARG A 224 -31.70 -16.54 8.29
C ARG A 224 -33.08 -16.47 7.64
N THR A 225 -33.80 -15.37 7.84
CA THR A 225 -35.11 -15.15 7.20
C THR A 225 -34.95 -15.07 5.69
N SER A 226 -33.91 -14.41 5.20
CA SER A 226 -33.61 -14.27 3.78
C SER A 226 -33.19 -15.59 3.09
N LEU A 227 -32.80 -16.63 3.83
CA LEU A 227 -32.58 -17.99 3.28
C LEU A 227 -33.87 -18.65 2.74
N THR A 228 -35.03 -18.05 2.94
CA THR A 228 -36.32 -18.54 2.40
C THR A 228 -36.77 -17.77 1.16
N HIS A 229 -36.03 -16.77 0.72
CA HIS A 229 -36.36 -15.97 -0.47
C HIS A 229 -36.19 -16.79 -1.75
N SER A 230 -36.69 -16.25 -2.87
CA SER A 230 -36.66 -16.93 -4.17
C SER A 230 -35.52 -16.42 -5.08
N ASP A 231 -34.89 -15.29 -4.76
CA ASP A 231 -33.80 -14.73 -5.55
C ASP A 231 -32.52 -15.52 -5.33
N GLU A 232 -31.92 -16.01 -6.42
CA GLU A 232 -30.74 -16.89 -6.33
C GLU A 232 -29.50 -16.17 -5.79
N ALA A 233 -29.30 -14.89 -6.12
CA ALA A 233 -28.15 -14.13 -5.64
C ALA A 233 -28.29 -13.88 -4.13
N GLU A 234 -29.49 -13.58 -3.66
CA GLU A 234 -29.76 -13.37 -2.23
C GLU A 234 -29.60 -14.68 -1.44
N LEU A 235 -30.12 -15.80 -1.97
CA LEU A 235 -29.92 -17.13 -1.37
C LEU A 235 -28.43 -17.50 -1.27
N GLU A 236 -27.69 -17.27 -2.33
CA GLU A 236 -26.24 -17.51 -2.36
C GLU A 236 -25.52 -16.70 -1.28
N THR A 237 -25.78 -15.37 -1.25
CA THR A 237 -25.16 -14.45 -0.29
C THR A 237 -25.49 -14.83 1.15
N CYS A 238 -26.78 -15.08 1.45
CA CYS A 238 -27.21 -15.44 2.80
C CYS A 238 -26.68 -16.82 3.22
N ALA A 239 -26.62 -17.78 2.29
CA ALA A 239 -26.03 -19.09 2.55
C ALA A 239 -24.54 -18.95 2.94
N ALA A 240 -23.79 -18.08 2.25
CA ALA A 240 -22.41 -17.80 2.60
C ALA A 240 -22.30 -17.05 3.94
N ALA A 241 -23.13 -16.05 4.18
CA ALA A 241 -23.09 -15.22 5.37
C ALA A 241 -23.33 -16.04 6.66
N VAL A 242 -24.32 -16.93 6.70
CA VAL A 242 -24.58 -17.78 7.89
C VAL A 242 -23.42 -18.75 8.16
N GLY A 243 -22.70 -19.20 7.12
CA GLY A 243 -21.51 -20.01 7.31
C GLY A 243 -20.36 -19.25 7.94
N PHE A 244 -20.12 -17.99 7.52
CA PHE A 244 -19.09 -17.13 8.10
C PHE A 244 -19.43 -16.70 9.54
N LEU A 245 -20.71 -16.49 9.83
CA LEU A 245 -21.20 -16.17 11.18
C LEU A 245 -21.31 -17.41 12.08
N GLN A 246 -20.94 -18.61 11.60
CA GLN A 246 -20.99 -19.87 12.36
C GLN A 246 -22.40 -20.21 12.90
N ASP A 247 -23.45 -19.88 12.14
CA ASP A 247 -24.84 -20.15 12.56
C ASP A 247 -25.23 -21.62 12.35
N SER A 248 -25.09 -22.43 13.39
CA SER A 248 -25.47 -23.86 13.35
C SER A 248 -26.97 -24.09 13.16
N HIS A 249 -27.83 -23.12 13.53
CA HIS A 249 -29.29 -23.24 13.33
C HIS A 249 -29.69 -23.21 11.87
N SER A 250 -28.83 -22.66 10.99
CA SER A 250 -29.05 -22.65 9.54
C SER A 250 -28.70 -23.97 8.83
N ILE A 251 -28.11 -24.97 9.50
CA ILE A 251 -27.74 -26.25 8.88
C ILE A 251 -28.89 -26.93 8.12
N PRO A 252 -30.13 -27.02 8.63
CA PRO A 252 -31.23 -27.65 7.87
C PRO A 252 -31.55 -26.92 6.57
N ALA A 253 -31.56 -25.58 6.57
CA ALA A 253 -31.77 -24.76 5.37
C ALA A 253 -30.64 -24.91 4.36
N LEU A 254 -29.39 -24.90 4.83
CA LEU A 254 -28.20 -25.09 3.99
C LEU A 254 -28.19 -26.48 3.34
N LYS A 255 -28.62 -27.55 4.06
CA LYS A 255 -28.76 -28.90 3.49
C LYS A 255 -29.75 -28.90 2.31
N LYS A 256 -30.85 -28.18 2.41
CA LYS A 256 -31.79 -28.02 1.30
C LYS A 256 -31.19 -27.25 0.14
N LEU A 257 -30.48 -26.14 0.41
CA LEU A 257 -29.82 -25.32 -0.60
C LEU A 257 -28.63 -26.03 -1.27
N SER A 258 -28.00 -27.00 -0.63
CA SER A 258 -26.93 -27.83 -1.24
C SER A 258 -27.45 -28.73 -2.37
N GLU A 259 -28.77 -28.89 -2.54
CA GLU A 259 -29.42 -29.59 -3.64
C GLU A 259 -30.03 -28.60 -4.67
N SER A 260 -29.73 -27.31 -4.55
CA SER A 260 -30.23 -26.29 -5.49
C SER A 260 -29.81 -26.58 -6.94
N LYS A 261 -30.68 -26.19 -7.88
CA LYS A 261 -30.37 -26.20 -9.31
C LYS A 261 -29.36 -25.12 -9.69
N SER A 262 -29.32 -24.01 -8.93
CA SER A 262 -28.34 -22.95 -9.12
C SER A 262 -26.95 -23.41 -8.62
N PRO A 263 -25.94 -23.48 -9.49
CA PRO A 263 -24.59 -23.92 -9.10
C PRO A 263 -23.97 -23.05 -8.02
N ASN A 264 -24.22 -21.73 -8.04
CA ASN A 264 -23.63 -20.81 -7.07
C ASN A 264 -24.26 -20.98 -5.70
N VAL A 265 -25.59 -21.09 -5.61
CA VAL A 265 -26.30 -21.38 -4.34
C VAL A 265 -25.85 -22.71 -3.76
N LYS A 266 -25.73 -23.74 -4.60
CA LYS A 266 -25.23 -25.06 -4.20
C LYS A 266 -23.81 -24.98 -3.61
N LEU A 267 -22.89 -24.28 -4.28
CA LEU A 267 -21.50 -24.12 -3.83
C LEU A 267 -21.41 -23.32 -2.52
N ALA A 268 -22.15 -22.20 -2.42
CA ALA A 268 -22.18 -21.39 -1.21
C ALA A 268 -22.72 -22.19 -0.01
N ALA A 269 -23.80 -22.94 -0.20
CA ALA A 269 -24.38 -23.80 0.84
C ALA A 269 -23.42 -24.94 1.25
N CYS A 270 -22.78 -25.62 0.30
CA CYS A 270 -21.80 -26.67 0.58
C CYS A 270 -20.60 -26.12 1.37
N ARG A 271 -20.04 -24.95 0.94
CA ARG A 271 -18.98 -24.26 1.68
C ARG A 271 -19.38 -23.97 3.12
N SER A 272 -20.56 -23.42 3.33
CA SER A 272 -21.04 -23.06 4.66
C SER A 272 -21.30 -24.29 5.53
N LEU A 273 -21.81 -25.39 4.98
CA LEU A 273 -21.94 -26.66 5.68
C LEU A 273 -20.59 -27.19 6.14
N ILE A 274 -19.55 -27.09 5.30
CA ILE A 274 -18.19 -27.49 5.68
C ILE A 274 -17.64 -26.62 6.80
N LEU A 275 -17.84 -25.29 6.72
CA LEU A 275 -17.45 -24.36 7.79
C LEU A 275 -18.17 -24.66 9.11
N LEU A 276 -19.39 -25.21 9.06
CA LEU A 276 -20.18 -25.64 10.22
C LEU A 276 -19.88 -27.10 10.65
N GLY A 277 -18.84 -27.74 10.09
CA GLY A 277 -18.39 -29.07 10.50
C GLY A 277 -18.92 -30.24 9.67
N GLU A 278 -19.82 -30.02 8.72
CA GLU A 278 -20.41 -31.06 7.86
C GLU A 278 -19.50 -31.42 6.67
N GLN A 279 -18.38 -32.09 6.93
CA GLN A 279 -17.31 -32.35 5.95
C GLN A 279 -17.71 -33.16 4.69
N LYS A 280 -18.78 -33.97 4.76
CA LYS A 280 -19.27 -34.78 3.63
C LYS A 280 -19.66 -33.95 2.39
N TYR A 281 -19.88 -32.65 2.54
CA TYR A 281 -20.21 -31.76 1.43
C TYR A 281 -19.01 -31.35 0.59
N GLN A 282 -17.78 -31.73 1.00
CA GLN A 282 -16.56 -31.54 0.21
C GLN A 282 -16.64 -32.23 -1.16
N ASP A 283 -17.20 -33.43 -1.21
CA ASP A 283 -17.30 -34.20 -2.45
C ASP A 283 -18.07 -33.47 -3.54
N LYS A 284 -19.14 -32.75 -3.17
CA LYS A 284 -19.92 -31.94 -4.12
C LYS A 284 -19.13 -30.78 -4.71
N ILE A 285 -18.27 -30.15 -3.91
CA ILE A 285 -17.38 -29.08 -4.39
C ILE A 285 -16.31 -29.68 -5.30
N MET A 286 -15.72 -30.82 -4.94
CA MET A 286 -14.72 -31.51 -5.74
C MET A 286 -15.30 -31.98 -7.10
N GLU A 287 -16.52 -32.48 -7.14
CA GLU A 287 -17.22 -32.86 -8.37
C GLU A 287 -17.44 -31.66 -9.30
N SER A 288 -17.89 -30.53 -8.74
CA SER A 288 -18.06 -29.28 -9.48
C SER A 288 -16.71 -28.73 -10.00
N ALA A 289 -15.65 -28.83 -9.22
CA ALA A 289 -14.30 -28.43 -9.64
C ALA A 289 -13.76 -29.36 -10.74
N ALA A 290 -13.97 -30.67 -10.63
CA ALA A 290 -13.61 -31.65 -11.67
C ALA A 290 -14.34 -31.36 -13.00
N SER A 291 -15.56 -30.77 -12.94
CA SER A 291 -16.30 -30.26 -14.09
C SER A 291 -15.81 -28.90 -14.58
N LYS A 292 -14.65 -28.42 -14.06
CA LYS A 292 -13.96 -27.17 -14.44
C LYS A 292 -14.73 -25.88 -14.09
N ASN A 293 -15.59 -25.90 -13.08
CA ASN A 293 -16.20 -24.69 -12.56
C ASN A 293 -15.13 -23.84 -11.81
N PRO A 294 -14.80 -22.63 -12.25
CA PRO A 294 -13.70 -21.86 -11.67
C PRO A 294 -13.96 -21.45 -10.22
N LEU A 295 -15.21 -21.17 -9.83
CA LEU A 295 -15.59 -20.85 -8.45
C LEU A 295 -15.38 -22.05 -7.54
N ALA A 296 -15.75 -23.27 -8.01
CA ALA A 296 -15.49 -24.49 -7.25
C ALA A 296 -14.00 -24.78 -7.14
N ILE A 297 -13.19 -24.58 -8.20
CA ILE A 297 -11.74 -24.74 -8.18
C ILE A 297 -11.12 -23.83 -7.10
N ASN A 298 -11.54 -22.58 -7.03
CA ASN A 298 -11.02 -21.66 -6.01
C ASN A 298 -11.40 -22.10 -4.59
N LEU A 299 -12.59 -22.67 -4.39
CA LEU A 299 -13.01 -23.21 -3.09
C LEU A 299 -12.12 -24.36 -2.59
N LEU A 300 -11.50 -25.13 -3.50
CA LEU A 300 -10.58 -26.23 -3.13
C LEU A 300 -9.35 -25.73 -2.36
N THR A 301 -9.03 -24.45 -2.45
CA THR A 301 -7.93 -23.83 -1.69
C THR A 301 -8.03 -24.11 -0.20
N ASN A 302 -9.24 -24.03 0.35
CA ASN A 302 -9.50 -24.15 1.80
C ASN A 302 -9.91 -25.57 2.23
N LEU A 303 -9.95 -26.52 1.31
CA LEU A 303 -10.37 -27.89 1.59
C LEU A 303 -9.17 -28.84 1.70
N PRO A 304 -9.18 -29.80 2.63
CA PRO A 304 -8.09 -30.77 2.76
C PRO A 304 -8.08 -31.78 1.59
N ASN A 305 -6.92 -32.36 1.33
CA ASN A 305 -6.72 -33.45 0.36
C ASN A 305 -7.19 -33.15 -1.08
N THR A 306 -7.10 -31.89 -1.51
CA THR A 306 -7.52 -31.45 -2.86
C THR A 306 -6.36 -31.23 -3.83
N GLU A 307 -5.11 -31.36 -3.37
CA GLU A 307 -3.88 -31.03 -4.11
C GLU A 307 -3.73 -31.89 -5.38
N SER A 308 -4.12 -33.15 -5.33
CA SER A 308 -4.05 -34.05 -6.49
C SER A 308 -5.02 -33.65 -7.60
N LEU A 309 -6.23 -33.23 -7.25
CA LEU A 309 -7.21 -32.71 -8.21
C LEU A 309 -6.74 -31.37 -8.79
N LEU A 310 -6.29 -30.46 -7.94
CA LEU A 310 -5.77 -29.16 -8.37
C LEU A 310 -4.56 -29.33 -9.30
N ALA A 311 -3.63 -30.25 -9.01
CA ALA A 311 -2.48 -30.50 -9.87
C ALA A 311 -2.89 -31.02 -11.27
N LYS A 312 -3.91 -31.88 -11.33
CA LYS A 312 -4.48 -32.32 -12.61
C LYS A 312 -5.10 -31.16 -13.38
N LEU A 313 -5.87 -30.29 -12.72
CA LEU A 313 -6.49 -29.12 -13.32
C LEU A 313 -5.46 -28.04 -13.72
N ALA A 314 -4.34 -27.92 -13.01
CA ALA A 314 -3.24 -27.02 -13.35
C ALA A 314 -2.48 -27.42 -14.63
N CYS A 315 -2.68 -28.65 -15.12
CA CYS A 315 -2.18 -29.14 -16.41
C CYS A 315 -3.24 -29.07 -17.52
N ASP A 316 -4.42 -28.52 -17.26
CA ASP A 316 -5.50 -28.47 -18.27
C ASP A 316 -5.11 -27.56 -19.44
N TYR A 317 -5.56 -27.91 -20.65
CA TYR A 317 -5.35 -27.07 -21.83
C TYR A 317 -6.16 -25.76 -21.78
N ASN A 318 -7.31 -25.75 -21.07
CA ASN A 318 -8.09 -24.55 -20.82
C ASN A 318 -7.35 -23.64 -19.85
N PHE A 319 -6.97 -22.48 -20.33
CA PHE A 319 -6.17 -21.54 -19.56
C PHE A 319 -6.88 -21.00 -18.32
N HIS A 320 -8.20 -20.77 -18.36
CA HIS A 320 -8.99 -20.38 -17.18
C HIS A 320 -8.92 -21.43 -16.06
N THR A 321 -9.09 -22.72 -16.43
CA THR A 321 -8.99 -23.83 -15.48
C THR A 321 -7.59 -23.92 -14.88
N ARG A 322 -6.57 -23.87 -15.75
CA ARG A 322 -5.16 -23.97 -15.36
C ARG A 322 -4.74 -22.89 -14.39
N VAL A 323 -5.10 -21.61 -14.67
CA VAL A 323 -4.75 -20.46 -13.81
C VAL A 323 -5.43 -20.57 -12.46
N ASN A 324 -6.74 -20.81 -12.41
CA ASN A 324 -7.45 -20.93 -11.12
C ASN A 324 -6.89 -22.09 -10.28
N ALA A 325 -6.57 -23.22 -10.90
CA ALA A 325 -5.97 -24.36 -10.20
C ALA A 325 -4.55 -24.06 -9.70
N ALA A 326 -3.74 -23.36 -10.50
CA ALA A 326 -2.38 -22.97 -10.08
C ALA A 326 -2.40 -21.96 -8.93
N LEU A 327 -3.30 -20.97 -8.96
CA LEU A 327 -3.45 -20.01 -7.86
C LEU A 327 -3.99 -20.70 -6.59
N ALA A 328 -4.86 -21.70 -6.72
CA ALA A 328 -5.30 -22.51 -5.59
C ALA A 328 -4.16 -23.36 -5.01
N LEU A 329 -3.31 -23.97 -5.85
CA LEU A 329 -2.10 -24.69 -5.42
C LEU A 329 -1.11 -23.77 -4.72
N LEU A 330 -0.91 -22.54 -5.23
CA LEU A 330 -0.05 -21.53 -4.60
C LEU A 330 -0.49 -21.25 -3.16
N LYS A 331 -1.77 -21.00 -2.94
CA LYS A 331 -2.33 -20.80 -1.58
C LYS A 331 -2.16 -22.04 -0.67
N LYS A 332 -2.00 -23.22 -1.26
CA LYS A 332 -1.68 -24.45 -0.54
C LYS A 332 -0.17 -24.73 -0.44
N ARG A 333 0.68 -23.80 -0.86
CA ARG A 333 2.16 -23.91 -0.86
C ARG A 333 2.68 -25.08 -1.70
N ASP A 334 1.97 -25.44 -2.75
CA ASP A 334 2.32 -26.57 -3.63
C ASP A 334 3.13 -26.10 -4.84
N THR A 335 4.33 -26.64 -4.99
CA THR A 335 5.29 -26.24 -6.05
C THR A 335 4.82 -26.53 -7.46
N ARG A 336 3.81 -27.38 -7.65
CA ARG A 336 3.21 -27.66 -8.96
C ARG A 336 2.50 -26.43 -9.56
N ALA A 337 2.30 -25.38 -8.78
CA ALA A 337 1.85 -24.08 -9.26
C ALA A 337 2.90 -23.34 -10.12
N VAL A 338 4.20 -23.52 -9.82
CA VAL A 338 5.32 -22.69 -10.31
C VAL A 338 5.33 -22.51 -11.83
N PRO A 339 5.14 -23.54 -12.68
CA PRO A 339 5.19 -23.34 -14.14
C PRO A 339 4.15 -22.36 -14.67
N THR A 340 2.93 -22.36 -14.10
CA THR A 340 1.87 -21.41 -14.48
C THR A 340 2.13 -20.04 -13.89
N LEU A 341 2.61 -19.94 -12.65
CA LEU A 341 2.95 -18.66 -12.00
C LEU A 341 4.04 -17.92 -12.78
N MET A 342 5.09 -18.62 -13.22
CA MET A 342 6.14 -18.01 -14.03
C MET A 342 5.59 -17.37 -15.31
N ARG A 343 4.62 -18.00 -15.97
CA ARG A 343 3.97 -17.41 -17.16
C ARG A 343 3.17 -16.16 -16.83
N LEU A 344 2.50 -16.11 -15.67
CA LEU A 344 1.73 -14.95 -15.23
C LEU A 344 2.62 -13.77 -14.80
N LEU A 345 3.78 -14.06 -14.22
CA LEU A 345 4.73 -13.05 -13.75
C LEU A 345 5.59 -12.47 -14.87
N ILE A 346 5.87 -13.27 -15.90
CA ILE A 346 6.67 -12.87 -17.05
C ILE A 346 5.72 -12.58 -18.20
N HIS A 347 5.74 -11.39 -18.73
CA HIS A 347 4.90 -10.97 -19.88
C HIS A 347 5.17 -11.76 -21.19
N ASP A 348 5.41 -13.06 -21.11
CA ASP A 348 5.66 -13.91 -22.28
C ASP A 348 4.41 -14.07 -23.16
N GLU A 349 3.24 -14.00 -22.54
CA GLU A 349 1.95 -13.94 -23.24
C GLU A 349 1.45 -12.47 -23.18
N LYS A 350 2.00 -11.61 -24.02
CA LYS A 350 1.70 -10.16 -24.13
C LYS A 350 0.21 -9.81 -24.22
N ASP A 351 -0.65 -10.81 -24.27
CA ASP A 351 -2.06 -10.69 -24.59
C ASP A 351 -3.01 -11.29 -23.54
N LEU A 352 -2.56 -11.58 -22.32
CA LEU A 352 -3.43 -12.14 -21.30
C LEU A 352 -3.45 -11.28 -20.02
N GLY A 353 -4.65 -10.89 -19.61
CA GLY A 353 -4.93 -10.26 -18.33
C GLY A 353 -5.71 -11.18 -17.40
N LEU A 354 -5.65 -10.91 -16.10
CA LEU A 354 -6.48 -11.57 -15.10
C LEU A 354 -7.45 -10.54 -14.50
N GLU A 355 -8.73 -10.87 -14.54
CA GLU A 355 -9.78 -10.11 -13.85
C GLU A 355 -10.37 -10.94 -12.71
N PRO A 356 -10.64 -10.33 -11.54
CA PRO A 356 -11.44 -10.99 -10.54
C PRO A 356 -12.86 -11.22 -11.08
N MET A 357 -13.36 -12.42 -10.88
CA MET A 357 -14.73 -12.82 -11.20
C MET A 357 -15.45 -13.16 -9.91
N THR A 358 -16.63 -12.60 -9.71
CA THR A 358 -17.50 -12.93 -8.60
C THR A 358 -18.76 -13.62 -9.09
N SER A 359 -19.36 -14.45 -8.26
CA SER A 359 -20.70 -15.00 -8.46
C SER A 359 -21.78 -13.92 -8.39
N LEU A 360 -23.01 -14.26 -8.74
CA LEU A 360 -24.14 -13.32 -8.71
C LEU A 360 -24.41 -12.75 -7.32
N GLY A 361 -24.26 -13.56 -6.29
CA GLY A 361 -24.38 -13.16 -4.88
C GLY A 361 -23.09 -12.58 -4.29
N HIS A 362 -22.04 -12.36 -5.09
CA HIS A 362 -20.75 -11.84 -4.68
C HIS A 362 -20.04 -12.60 -3.54
N SER A 363 -20.50 -13.81 -3.23
CA SER A 363 -19.97 -14.62 -2.12
C SER A 363 -18.85 -15.58 -2.52
N LEU A 364 -18.75 -15.89 -3.80
CA LEU A 364 -17.75 -16.78 -4.38
C LEU A 364 -16.91 -16.02 -5.40
N THR A 365 -15.62 -16.28 -5.41
CA THR A 365 -14.65 -15.61 -6.28
C THR A 365 -13.83 -16.61 -7.09
N ALA A 366 -13.40 -16.18 -8.26
CA ALA A 366 -12.46 -16.88 -9.12
C ALA A 366 -11.71 -15.86 -9.99
N TRP A 367 -10.85 -16.35 -10.88
CA TRP A 367 -10.14 -15.53 -11.84
C TRP A 367 -10.65 -15.82 -13.26
N LYS A 368 -10.96 -14.75 -13.97
CA LYS A 368 -11.26 -14.78 -15.39
C LYS A 368 -10.01 -14.35 -16.14
N VAL A 369 -9.59 -15.18 -17.08
CA VAL A 369 -8.52 -14.80 -18.00
C VAL A 369 -9.15 -14.06 -19.17
N ILE A 370 -8.70 -12.86 -19.41
CA ILE A 370 -9.10 -12.07 -20.57
C ILE A 370 -7.93 -11.98 -21.55
N PRO A 371 -8.19 -12.12 -22.86
CA PRO A 371 -7.21 -11.73 -23.86
C PRO A 371 -6.99 -10.23 -23.71
N SER A 372 -5.76 -9.79 -23.47
CA SER A 372 -5.42 -8.39 -23.59
C SER A 372 -5.47 -8.04 -25.07
N CYS A 373 -6.64 -7.56 -25.50
CA CYS A 373 -6.79 -7.10 -26.86
C CYS A 373 -5.99 -5.81 -26.99
N THR A 374 -4.85 -5.84 -27.66
CA THR A 374 -4.04 -4.65 -28.01
C THR A 374 -4.87 -3.57 -28.72
N GLN A 375 -6.01 -3.92 -29.31
CA GLN A 375 -6.99 -2.97 -29.83
C GLN A 375 -7.86 -2.31 -28.73
N TYR A 376 -8.13 -3.00 -27.63
CA TYR A 376 -8.82 -2.43 -26.46
C TYR A 376 -7.87 -1.62 -25.58
N ALA A 377 -6.64 -2.04 -25.41
CA ALA A 377 -5.59 -1.32 -24.69
C ALA A 377 -5.38 0.09 -25.26
N LYS A 378 -5.49 0.29 -26.56
CA LYS A 378 -5.42 1.62 -27.18
C LYS A 378 -6.55 2.58 -26.77
N LYS A 379 -7.66 2.09 -26.24
CA LYS A 379 -8.79 2.93 -25.79
C LYS A 379 -8.88 3.12 -24.28
N THR A 380 -8.27 2.22 -23.48
CA THR A 380 -8.37 2.20 -22.01
C THR A 380 -7.01 2.03 -21.32
N GLU A 381 -5.96 2.54 -21.92
CA GLU A 381 -4.55 2.37 -21.50
C GLU A 381 -4.22 2.68 -20.03
N ARG A 382 -5.17 3.21 -19.26
CA ARG A 382 -4.95 3.65 -17.88
C ARG A 382 -5.23 2.60 -16.79
N ASP A 383 -6.12 1.63 -17.03
CA ASP A 383 -6.64 0.77 -15.95
C ASP A 383 -6.19 -0.70 -16.02
N ILE A 384 -5.92 -1.24 -17.21
CA ILE A 384 -5.55 -2.66 -17.38
C ILE A 384 -4.14 -2.98 -16.85
N PRO A 385 -3.11 -2.17 -17.09
CA PRO A 385 -1.78 -2.43 -16.54
C PRO A 385 -1.75 -2.43 -15.00
N SER A 386 -2.50 -1.56 -14.34
CA SER A 386 -2.52 -1.45 -12.88
C SER A 386 -3.17 -2.67 -12.21
N ILE A 387 -4.30 -3.17 -12.74
CA ILE A 387 -4.96 -4.38 -12.22
C ILE A 387 -4.07 -5.60 -12.46
N THR A 388 -3.48 -5.73 -13.64
CA THR A 388 -2.55 -6.83 -13.95
C THR A 388 -1.31 -6.77 -13.06
N LEU A 389 -0.76 -5.59 -12.81
CA LEU A 389 0.38 -5.41 -11.90
C LEU A 389 0.01 -5.81 -10.47
N ALA A 390 -1.09 -5.32 -9.93
CA ALA A 390 -1.54 -5.66 -8.57
C ALA A 390 -1.75 -7.18 -8.39
N VAL A 391 -2.29 -7.87 -9.40
CA VAL A 391 -2.42 -9.34 -9.38
C VAL A 391 -1.07 -10.03 -9.42
N ARG A 392 -0.13 -9.56 -10.22
CA ARG A 392 1.24 -10.12 -10.31
C ARG A 392 2.00 -9.88 -9.00
N GLU A 393 1.85 -8.72 -8.39
CA GLU A 393 2.41 -8.42 -7.07
C GLU A 393 1.82 -9.36 -6.01
N GLN A 394 0.51 -9.61 -6.01
CA GLN A 394 -0.13 -10.54 -5.08
C GLN A 394 0.37 -11.98 -5.29
N ILE A 395 0.53 -12.42 -6.55
CA ILE A 395 1.10 -13.73 -6.85
C ILE A 395 2.53 -13.84 -6.33
N LEU A 396 3.33 -12.80 -6.48
CA LEU A 396 4.72 -12.78 -6.01
C LEU A 396 4.79 -12.81 -4.47
N GLN A 397 3.92 -12.06 -3.78
CA GLN A 397 3.78 -12.11 -2.32
C GLN A 397 3.36 -13.51 -1.83
N ASP A 398 2.33 -14.10 -2.46
CA ASP A 398 1.88 -15.44 -2.11
C ASP A 398 2.96 -16.51 -2.40
N ALA A 399 3.80 -16.30 -3.42
CA ALA A 399 4.89 -17.21 -3.77
C ALA A 399 6.00 -17.27 -2.71
N LEU A 400 6.11 -16.29 -1.83
CA LEU A 400 7.02 -16.31 -0.68
C LEU A 400 6.73 -17.48 0.27
N GLU A 401 5.48 -17.97 0.30
CA GLU A 401 5.06 -19.10 1.12
C GLU A 401 5.46 -20.47 0.55
N LEU A 402 5.96 -20.51 -0.70
CA LEU A 402 6.52 -21.73 -1.31
C LEU A 402 7.86 -22.10 -0.64
N PRO A 403 8.34 -23.35 -0.82
CA PRO A 403 9.71 -23.68 -0.48
C PRO A 403 10.71 -22.70 -1.09
N GLU A 404 11.70 -22.27 -0.31
CA GLU A 404 12.66 -21.23 -0.67
C GLU A 404 13.25 -21.40 -2.08
N GLU A 405 13.64 -22.63 -2.44
CA GLU A 405 14.23 -22.91 -3.76
C GLU A 405 13.27 -22.60 -4.91
N SER A 406 11.98 -22.85 -4.71
CA SER A 406 10.95 -22.53 -5.71
C SER A 406 10.71 -21.03 -5.83
N PHE A 407 10.71 -20.31 -4.71
CA PHE A 407 10.61 -18.85 -4.72
C PHE A 407 11.83 -18.20 -5.36
N LEU A 408 13.04 -18.67 -5.03
CA LEU A 408 14.27 -18.16 -5.63
C LEU A 408 14.32 -18.41 -7.14
N ALA A 409 13.84 -19.57 -7.62
CA ALA A 409 13.74 -19.85 -9.05
C ALA A 409 12.76 -18.88 -9.77
N ILE A 410 11.65 -18.50 -9.12
CA ILE A 410 10.75 -17.46 -9.61
C ILE A 410 11.47 -16.10 -9.63
N ALA A 411 12.16 -15.76 -8.54
CA ALA A 411 12.90 -14.51 -8.41
C ALA A 411 13.98 -14.36 -9.51
N GLU A 412 14.79 -15.41 -9.74
CA GLU A 412 15.78 -15.43 -10.80
C GLU A 412 15.16 -15.16 -12.17
N LYS A 413 14.02 -15.80 -12.45
CA LYS A 413 13.34 -15.61 -13.73
C LYS A 413 12.79 -14.18 -13.89
N VAL A 414 12.26 -13.57 -12.83
CA VAL A 414 11.81 -12.16 -12.83
C VAL A 414 12.98 -11.21 -13.11
N PHE A 415 14.17 -11.47 -12.53
CA PHE A 415 15.39 -10.70 -12.83
C PHE A 415 15.86 -10.92 -14.26
N ASP A 416 15.87 -12.16 -14.74
CA ASP A 416 16.36 -12.50 -16.09
C ASP A 416 15.54 -11.82 -17.18
N GLU A 417 14.23 -11.78 -17.00
CA GLU A 417 13.29 -11.16 -17.94
C GLU A 417 13.11 -9.65 -17.70
N LYS A 418 13.87 -9.08 -16.75
CA LYS A 418 13.87 -7.63 -16.43
C LYS A 418 12.46 -7.06 -16.20
N GLN A 419 11.66 -7.74 -15.39
CA GLN A 419 10.31 -7.28 -15.03
C GLN A 419 10.41 -6.13 -14.01
N ASN A 420 10.82 -4.94 -14.48
CA ASN A 420 11.17 -3.79 -13.63
C ASN A 420 10.02 -3.34 -12.70
N ASP A 421 8.78 -3.52 -13.12
CA ASP A 421 7.58 -3.23 -12.34
C ASP A 421 7.47 -4.10 -11.06
N LEU A 422 7.98 -5.34 -11.08
CA LEU A 422 7.98 -6.26 -9.95
C LEU A 422 9.24 -6.18 -9.07
N ILE A 423 10.32 -5.56 -9.56
CA ILE A 423 11.61 -5.53 -8.86
C ILE A 423 11.54 -4.92 -7.45
N PRO A 424 10.85 -3.79 -7.20
CA PRO A 424 10.80 -3.22 -5.87
C PRO A 424 10.21 -4.19 -4.84
N LEU A 425 9.08 -4.82 -5.18
CA LEU A 425 8.44 -5.82 -4.32
C LEU A 425 9.32 -7.06 -4.17
N LEU A 426 9.86 -7.59 -5.27
CA LEU A 426 10.71 -8.78 -5.23
C LEU A 426 11.90 -8.60 -4.29
N ILE A 427 12.58 -7.45 -4.37
CA ILE A 427 13.72 -7.15 -3.52
C ILE A 427 13.31 -7.06 -2.05
N HIS A 428 12.17 -6.40 -1.77
CA HIS A 428 11.63 -6.36 -0.41
C HIS A 428 11.33 -7.78 0.15
N LEU A 429 10.78 -8.68 -0.69
CA LEU A 429 10.54 -10.07 -0.29
C LEU A 429 11.84 -10.84 -0.04
N LEU A 430 12.88 -10.64 -0.87
CA LEU A 430 14.21 -11.23 -0.67
C LEU A 430 14.90 -10.69 0.60
N GLU A 431 14.75 -9.39 0.89
CA GLU A 431 15.21 -8.79 2.15
C GLU A 431 14.54 -9.44 3.37
N ASN A 432 13.23 -9.72 3.29
CA ASN A 432 12.48 -10.34 4.37
C ASN A 432 12.88 -11.80 4.63
N LEU A 433 13.30 -12.54 3.60
CA LEU A 433 13.80 -13.91 3.75
C LEU A 433 15.09 -13.96 4.61
N LYS A 434 16.00 -13.02 4.43
CA LYS A 434 17.29 -12.92 5.15
C LYS A 434 18.14 -14.19 5.07
N THR A 435 17.89 -15.08 4.12
CA THR A 435 18.66 -16.31 3.95
C THR A 435 19.94 -16.05 3.18
N GLU A 436 20.93 -16.91 3.36
CA GLU A 436 22.21 -16.81 2.64
C GLU A 436 22.01 -16.89 1.12
N LYS A 437 21.10 -17.77 0.65
CA LYS A 437 20.79 -17.91 -0.78
C LYS A 437 20.16 -16.65 -1.36
N ALA A 438 19.23 -16.01 -0.63
CA ALA A 438 18.62 -14.74 -1.05
C ALA A 438 19.66 -13.61 -1.11
N ILE A 439 20.56 -13.52 -0.12
CA ILE A 439 21.65 -12.55 -0.10
C ILE A 439 22.62 -12.79 -1.28
N GLN A 440 23.00 -14.04 -1.55
CA GLN A 440 23.85 -14.39 -2.70
C GLN A 440 23.17 -14.01 -4.03
N LEU A 441 21.86 -14.20 -4.16
CA LEU A 441 21.10 -13.76 -5.34
C LEU A 441 21.17 -12.24 -5.50
N LEU A 442 20.92 -11.47 -4.44
CA LEU A 442 21.04 -10.01 -4.46
C LEU A 442 22.47 -9.54 -4.80
N GLN A 443 23.50 -10.20 -4.26
CA GLN A 443 24.90 -9.90 -4.57
C GLN A 443 25.25 -10.20 -6.03
N ARG A 444 24.71 -11.27 -6.60
CA ARG A 444 24.88 -11.60 -8.01
C ARG A 444 24.24 -10.53 -8.91
N GLU A 445 23.00 -10.17 -8.61
CA GLU A 445 22.24 -9.21 -9.41
C GLU A 445 22.76 -7.77 -9.25
N SER A 446 23.37 -7.42 -8.11
CA SER A 446 24.05 -6.12 -7.93
C SER A 446 25.22 -5.89 -8.89
N ARG A 447 25.72 -6.94 -9.54
CA ARG A 447 26.82 -6.89 -10.52
C ARG A 447 26.33 -7.06 -11.96
N ARG A 448 25.00 -7.17 -12.17
CA ARG A 448 24.42 -7.48 -13.47
C ARG A 448 24.67 -6.35 -14.47
N ALA A 449 25.29 -6.68 -15.63
CA ALA A 449 25.50 -5.72 -16.70
C ALA A 449 24.19 -5.41 -17.45
N GLY A 450 24.00 -4.17 -17.89
CA GLY A 450 22.87 -3.78 -18.73
C GLY A 450 21.50 -3.74 -18.00
N ALA A 451 21.48 -3.73 -16.66
CA ALA A 451 20.28 -3.61 -15.86
C ALA A 451 20.48 -2.61 -14.68
N PRO A 452 20.62 -1.31 -14.95
CA PRO A 452 20.97 -0.33 -13.93
C PRO A 452 19.92 -0.23 -12.82
N PHE A 453 18.61 -0.37 -13.12
CA PHE A 453 17.53 -0.35 -12.16
C PHE A 453 17.67 -1.51 -11.15
N ILE A 454 17.76 -2.75 -11.65
CA ILE A 454 17.94 -3.95 -10.82
C ILE A 454 19.20 -3.83 -9.96
N ARG A 455 20.33 -3.45 -10.58
CA ARG A 455 21.60 -3.34 -9.88
C ARG A 455 21.54 -2.34 -8.73
N THR A 456 20.98 -1.15 -8.96
CA THR A 456 20.91 -0.11 -7.91
C THR A 456 19.96 -0.53 -6.80
N TYR A 457 18.82 -1.16 -7.11
CA TYR A 457 17.93 -1.71 -6.09
C TYR A 457 18.60 -2.82 -5.26
N CYS A 458 19.38 -3.70 -5.89
CA CYS A 458 20.13 -4.72 -5.14
C CYS A 458 21.19 -4.11 -4.22
N HIS A 459 21.89 -3.04 -4.65
CA HIS A 459 22.80 -2.31 -3.75
C HIS A 459 22.05 -1.69 -2.58
N LEU A 460 20.87 -1.12 -2.81
CA LEU A 460 20.02 -0.56 -1.77
C LEU A 460 19.61 -1.61 -0.73
N ALA A 461 19.17 -2.79 -1.19
CA ALA A 461 18.80 -3.90 -0.33
C ALA A 461 19.98 -4.41 0.51
N LEU A 462 21.13 -4.60 -0.11
CA LEU A 462 22.35 -5.08 0.56
C LEU A 462 22.85 -4.06 1.60
N TYR A 463 22.69 -2.76 1.33
CA TYR A 463 22.97 -1.71 2.31
C TYR A 463 22.00 -1.76 3.50
N ARG A 464 20.68 -1.94 3.27
CA ARG A 464 19.68 -2.12 4.34
C ARG A 464 19.98 -3.34 5.21
N LEU A 465 20.40 -4.43 4.59
CA LEU A 465 20.78 -5.67 5.26
C LEU A 465 22.17 -5.58 5.95
N ARG A 466 22.89 -4.47 5.81
CA ARG A 466 24.24 -4.26 6.37
C ARG A 466 25.25 -5.31 5.92
N ILE A 467 25.14 -5.76 4.67
CA ILE A 467 26.07 -6.71 4.07
C ILE A 467 27.36 -5.97 3.70
N GLU A 468 28.52 -6.58 4.03
CA GLU A 468 29.83 -6.02 3.66
C GLU A 468 29.99 -5.91 2.15
N GLY A 469 30.51 -4.77 1.68
CA GLY A 469 30.75 -4.50 0.27
C GLY A 469 30.62 -3.02 -0.08
N PRO A 470 30.78 -2.66 -1.36
CA PRO A 470 30.79 -1.27 -1.82
C PRO A 470 29.36 -0.70 -1.96
N HIS A 471 28.36 -1.28 -1.24
CA HIS A 471 26.96 -1.00 -1.46
C HIS A 471 26.60 0.43 -1.03
N ARG A 472 27.13 0.86 0.13
CA ARG A 472 26.93 2.19 0.70
C ARG A 472 27.52 3.27 -0.20
N GLU A 473 28.80 3.17 -0.57
CA GLU A 473 29.49 4.13 -1.41
C GLU A 473 28.86 4.22 -2.81
N THR A 474 28.45 3.07 -3.36
CA THR A 474 27.77 3.02 -4.66
C THR A 474 26.44 3.76 -4.61
N LEU A 475 25.65 3.55 -3.53
CA LEU A 475 24.37 4.22 -3.34
C LEU A 475 24.56 5.73 -3.14
N PHE A 476 25.50 6.14 -2.29
CA PHE A 476 25.77 7.54 -2.02
C PHE A 476 26.18 8.29 -3.26
N LYS A 477 27.10 7.71 -4.05
CA LYS A 477 27.50 8.26 -5.35
C LYS A 477 26.32 8.38 -6.30
N TRP A 478 25.45 7.35 -6.37
CA TRP A 478 24.27 7.36 -7.22
C TRP A 478 23.27 8.45 -6.81
N ILE A 479 23.04 8.64 -5.52
CA ILE A 479 22.18 9.73 -5.01
C ILE A 479 22.77 11.09 -5.40
N GLU A 480 24.07 11.29 -5.23
CA GLU A 480 24.77 12.53 -5.58
C GLU A 480 24.64 12.86 -7.08
N GLU A 481 24.71 11.83 -7.95
CA GLU A 481 24.52 11.98 -9.39
C GLU A 481 23.06 12.27 -9.80
N LYS A 482 22.07 11.92 -8.94
CA LYS A 482 20.64 11.98 -9.24
C LYS A 482 19.85 12.97 -8.39
N LYS A 483 20.47 13.68 -7.45
CA LYS A 483 19.79 14.59 -6.50
C LYS A 483 18.98 15.71 -7.17
N ASP A 484 19.32 16.11 -8.40
CA ASP A 484 18.57 17.11 -9.17
C ASP A 484 17.29 16.55 -9.81
N HIS A 485 17.10 15.22 -9.80
CA HIS A 485 15.94 14.59 -10.39
C HIS A 485 14.68 14.80 -9.51
N GLU A 486 13.52 14.97 -10.14
CA GLU A 486 12.24 15.04 -9.43
C GLU A 486 11.90 13.69 -8.78
N MET A 487 11.55 13.70 -7.48
CA MET A 487 11.18 12.46 -6.76
C MET A 487 9.75 12.00 -7.08
N ILE A 488 8.86 12.91 -7.46
CA ILE A 488 7.49 12.60 -7.81
C ILE A 488 7.26 12.98 -9.26
N HIS A 489 6.84 12.01 -10.05
CA HIS A 489 6.59 12.19 -11.46
C HIS A 489 5.10 12.01 -11.74
N PHE A 490 4.38 13.13 -11.91
CA PHE A 490 2.93 13.14 -12.14
C PHE A 490 2.52 13.19 -13.61
N ARG A 491 3.45 13.11 -14.54
CA ARG A 491 3.11 13.20 -15.96
C ARG A 491 2.46 11.90 -16.42
N PRO A 492 1.24 11.98 -16.99
CA PRO A 492 0.68 10.83 -17.65
C PRO A 492 1.63 10.43 -18.79
N MET A 493 2.03 9.15 -18.81
CA MET A 493 2.83 8.60 -19.89
C MET A 493 2.09 8.82 -21.21
N LEU A 494 2.69 9.60 -22.10
CA LEU A 494 2.20 9.76 -23.47
C LEU A 494 2.94 8.74 -24.34
N PRO A 495 2.26 7.68 -24.83
CA PRO A 495 2.92 6.56 -25.50
C PRO A 495 3.80 6.91 -26.70
N TRP A 496 3.57 8.09 -27.31
CA TRP A 496 4.37 8.56 -28.46
C TRP A 496 5.61 9.36 -28.09
N THR A 497 5.71 9.89 -26.87
CA THR A 497 6.89 10.64 -26.43
C THR A 497 7.98 9.73 -25.85
N GLU A 498 7.63 8.53 -25.42
CA GLU A 498 8.55 7.61 -24.74
C GLU A 498 9.31 6.67 -25.69
N LYS A 499 8.82 6.46 -26.90
CA LYS A 499 9.46 5.55 -27.86
C LYS A 499 10.92 5.91 -28.21
N ASN A 500 11.37 7.12 -27.89
CA ASN A 500 12.70 7.64 -28.27
C ASN A 500 13.68 7.79 -27.10
N VAL A 501 13.30 7.50 -25.85
CA VAL A 501 14.12 7.85 -24.66
C VAL A 501 14.72 6.65 -23.94
N THR A 502 14.23 5.45 -24.18
CA THR A 502 14.77 4.26 -23.51
C THR A 502 15.94 3.67 -24.28
N SER A 503 17.16 4.14 -23.99
CA SER A 503 18.31 3.25 -24.18
C SER A 503 18.16 2.10 -23.16
N GLN A 504 18.43 0.87 -23.55
CA GLN A 504 18.40 -0.32 -22.68
C GLN A 504 19.30 -0.21 -21.44
N PHE A 505 20.05 0.87 -21.29
CA PHE A 505 21.05 1.08 -20.26
C PHE A 505 20.77 2.28 -19.34
N GLN A 506 19.69 3.03 -19.56
CA GLN A 506 19.31 4.19 -18.75
C GLN A 506 18.04 3.89 -17.94
N LEU A 507 17.93 4.52 -16.76
CA LEU A 507 16.73 4.50 -15.98
C LEU A 507 15.68 5.42 -16.60
N THR A 508 14.41 5.00 -16.58
CA THR A 508 13.30 5.90 -16.88
C THR A 508 13.13 6.94 -15.76
N PRO A 509 12.44 8.09 -16.01
CA PRO A 509 12.14 9.05 -14.95
C PRO A 509 11.43 8.43 -13.75
N GLU A 510 10.45 7.54 -13.98
CA GLU A 510 9.72 6.86 -12.92
C GLU A 510 10.61 5.91 -12.12
N GLU A 511 11.45 5.12 -12.79
CA GLU A 511 12.40 4.24 -12.12
C GLU A 511 13.39 5.04 -11.27
N THR A 512 13.87 6.18 -11.78
CA THR A 512 14.77 7.08 -11.03
C THR A 512 14.09 7.68 -9.82
N SER A 513 12.87 8.19 -9.98
CA SER A 513 12.07 8.77 -8.91
C SER A 513 11.80 7.76 -7.80
N ARG A 514 11.36 6.55 -8.15
CA ARG A 514 11.10 5.46 -7.20
C ARG A 514 12.36 5.08 -6.42
N LEU A 515 13.48 4.91 -7.10
CA LEU A 515 14.77 4.60 -6.47
C LEU A 515 15.26 5.69 -5.54
N LEU A 516 15.09 6.97 -5.91
CA LEU A 516 15.46 8.10 -5.07
C LEU A 516 14.65 8.13 -3.78
N ILE A 517 13.33 7.96 -3.87
CA ILE A 517 12.45 7.89 -2.70
C ILE A 517 12.91 6.77 -1.77
N GLU A 518 13.10 5.57 -2.29
CA GLU A 518 13.55 4.40 -1.54
C GLU A 518 14.95 4.60 -0.91
N ALA A 519 15.86 5.22 -1.66
CA ALA A 519 17.20 5.49 -1.17
C ALA A 519 17.19 6.51 -0.03
N TYR A 520 16.49 7.63 -0.18
CA TYR A 520 16.38 8.64 0.87
C TYR A 520 15.66 8.12 2.12
N VAL A 521 14.58 7.33 1.96
CA VAL A 521 13.91 6.66 3.09
C VAL A 521 14.89 5.75 3.80
N THR A 522 15.70 5.00 3.06
CA THR A 522 16.73 4.12 3.65
C THR A 522 17.77 4.90 4.46
N LEU A 523 18.25 6.04 3.94
CA LEU A 523 19.17 6.90 4.68
C LEU A 523 18.58 7.35 6.03
N ALA A 524 17.31 7.77 5.99
CA ALA A 524 16.61 8.17 7.22
C ALA A 524 16.47 7.02 8.23
N ASP A 525 16.08 5.82 7.75
CA ASP A 525 15.86 4.65 8.60
C ASP A 525 17.16 4.06 9.19
N GLN A 526 18.31 4.28 8.55
CA GLN A 526 19.60 3.82 9.08
C GLN A 526 20.17 4.73 10.17
N HIS A 527 19.64 5.94 10.36
CA HIS A 527 20.12 6.95 11.32
C HIS A 527 21.64 7.20 11.22
N ASP A 528 22.19 7.09 10.00
CA ASP A 528 23.61 7.29 9.74
C ASP A 528 23.93 8.80 9.69
N PRO A 529 24.90 9.31 10.46
CA PRO A 529 25.30 10.72 10.40
C PRO A 529 25.69 11.21 9.00
N GLU A 530 26.36 10.37 8.19
CA GLU A 530 26.65 10.72 6.79
C GLU A 530 25.39 10.70 5.93
N GLY A 531 24.39 9.87 6.26
CA GLY A 531 23.07 9.90 5.62
C GLY A 531 22.36 11.25 5.84
N ILE A 532 22.51 11.84 7.03
CA ILE A 532 22.00 13.19 7.32
C ILE A 532 22.72 14.24 6.45
N ASP A 533 24.06 14.13 6.28
CA ASP A 533 24.81 15.03 5.42
C ASP A 533 24.35 14.96 3.95
N ILE A 534 24.07 13.76 3.46
CA ILE A 534 23.52 13.56 2.10
C ILE A 534 22.13 14.17 1.97
N LEU A 535 21.25 13.99 2.95
CA LEU A 535 19.93 14.62 2.97
C LEU A 535 20.05 16.15 2.94
N LEU A 536 20.96 16.73 3.74
CA LEU A 536 21.24 18.16 3.73
C LEU A 536 21.82 18.65 2.41
N SER A 537 22.75 17.89 1.79
CA SER A 537 23.28 18.18 0.45
C SER A 537 22.16 18.17 -0.60
N ALA A 538 21.28 17.17 -0.58
CA ALA A 538 20.15 17.07 -1.49
C ALA A 538 19.12 18.21 -1.31
N ILE A 539 18.90 18.68 -0.08
CA ILE A 539 18.06 19.87 0.20
C ILE A 539 18.72 21.16 -0.30
N LEU A 540 20.05 21.25 -0.18
CA LEU A 540 20.82 22.45 -0.54
C LEU A 540 21.01 22.58 -2.04
N GLU A 541 21.46 21.51 -2.70
CA GLU A 541 21.99 21.50 -4.06
C GLU A 541 21.13 20.73 -5.05
N GLY A 542 20.17 19.91 -4.56
CA GLY A 542 19.29 19.10 -5.39
C GLY A 542 18.09 19.87 -5.95
N ASN A 543 17.11 19.12 -6.45
CA ASN A 543 15.87 19.70 -6.96
C ASN A 543 15.13 20.47 -5.88
N GLU A 544 14.79 21.73 -6.18
CA GLU A 544 14.21 22.65 -5.20
C GLU A 544 12.89 22.17 -4.60
N LYS A 545 12.06 21.45 -5.36
CA LYS A 545 10.79 20.93 -4.88
C LYS A 545 10.97 19.77 -3.91
N ASN A 546 11.97 18.93 -4.13
CA ASN A 546 12.25 17.77 -3.28
C ASN A 546 12.57 18.15 -1.82
N ARG A 547 13.06 19.38 -1.59
CA ARG A 547 13.45 19.84 -0.24
C ARG A 547 12.34 19.68 0.79
N TYR A 548 11.08 19.76 0.39
CA TYR A 548 9.95 19.63 1.30
C TYR A 548 9.71 18.19 1.74
N ALA A 549 9.79 17.22 0.83
CA ALA A 549 9.73 15.81 1.20
C ALA A 549 10.98 15.37 1.98
N LEU A 550 12.17 15.85 1.55
CA LEU A 550 13.43 15.57 2.24
C LEU A 550 13.50 16.14 3.66
N ALA A 551 12.79 17.25 3.92
CA ALA A 551 12.68 17.80 5.27
C ALA A 551 11.99 16.81 6.23
N GLY A 552 10.96 16.10 5.77
CA GLY A 552 10.32 15.05 6.55
C GLY A 552 11.24 13.86 6.83
N LEU A 553 12.04 13.46 5.84
CA LEU A 553 13.05 12.41 6.02
C LEU A 553 14.19 12.85 6.93
N LEU A 554 14.57 14.14 6.90
CA LEU A 554 15.51 14.70 7.85
C LEU A 554 14.96 14.60 9.29
N LEU A 555 13.69 14.93 9.50
CA LEU A 555 13.02 14.75 10.80
C LEU A 555 13.02 13.28 11.23
N LYS A 556 12.71 12.36 10.35
CA LYS A 556 12.71 10.92 10.62
C LYS A 556 14.11 10.41 10.99
N SER A 557 15.16 10.93 10.36
CA SER A 557 16.54 10.47 10.58
C SER A 557 17.11 10.84 11.96
N ILE A 558 16.48 11.78 12.66
CA ILE A 558 16.93 12.29 13.97
C ILE A 558 16.04 11.83 15.14
N GLN A 559 14.96 11.10 14.87
CA GLN A 559 14.10 10.46 15.87
C GLN A 559 14.76 9.18 16.40
#